data_b83d014d5b787556f621bbc9c7bb4b9e
#
_entry.id   b83d014d5b787556f621bbc9c7bb4b9e
#
_cell.length_a   1.000
_cell.length_b   1.000
_cell.length_c   1.000
_cell.angle_alpha   90.00
_cell.angle_beta   90.00
_cell.angle_gamma   90.00
#
_symmetry.space_group_name_H-M   'P 1'
#
loop_
_entity.id
_entity.type
_entity.pdbx_description
1 polymer ?
#
loop_
_entity_poly.entity_id
_entity_poly.type
_entity_poly.pdbx_seq_one_letter_code
_entity_poly.pdbx_strand_id
1 'polypeptide(L)'
;MQRKASAIWKGGLKDGKGSVSSASGVLANTPYSFTTRFENTPGTNPEELIAAAHAACFSMALSGQLGGANLTASSIETSATLTMEKLDSGWTITAVHLDVVGHVPNADQAAFQKAAENAKSGCPVSKLLKANITMTAKLEG
;
A
#
# COMPACT_ATOMS: atom_id res chain seq x y z
N MET A 1 12.08 -0.46 -16.89
CA MET A 1 10.87 -1.27 -16.66
C MET A 1 9.66 -0.36 -16.56
N GLN A 2 8.59 -0.66 -17.29
CA GLN A 2 7.37 0.13 -17.31
C GLN A 2 6.17 -0.72 -16.94
N ARG A 3 5.20 -0.13 -16.28
CA ARG A 3 3.89 -0.74 -15.98
C ARG A 3 2.80 0.23 -16.38
N LYS A 4 1.69 -0.29 -16.89
CA LYS A 4 0.63 0.54 -17.47
C LYS A 4 -0.73 0.17 -16.91
N ALA A 5 -1.50 1.19 -16.61
CA ALA A 5 -2.91 1.09 -16.26
C ALA A 5 -3.64 2.27 -16.89
N SER A 6 -4.96 2.19 -16.95
CA SER A 6 -5.80 3.22 -17.54
C SER A 6 -7.11 3.36 -16.79
N ALA A 7 -7.77 4.49 -16.95
CA ALA A 7 -9.07 4.74 -16.36
C ALA A 7 -9.93 5.54 -17.33
N ILE A 8 -11.25 5.35 -17.21
CA ILE A 8 -12.26 6.12 -17.93
C ILE A 8 -13.20 6.70 -16.88
N TRP A 9 -13.52 7.97 -17.02
CA TRP A 9 -14.57 8.62 -16.22
C TRP A 9 -15.59 9.23 -17.16
N LYS A 10 -16.89 9.03 -16.85
CA LYS A 10 -17.99 9.56 -17.63
C LYS A 10 -18.98 10.28 -16.71
N GLY A 11 -19.31 11.52 -17.05
CA GLY A 11 -20.27 12.31 -16.30
C GLY A 11 -19.64 13.25 -15.27
N GLY A 12 -20.46 13.81 -14.41
CA GLY A 12 -20.04 14.73 -13.36
C GLY A 12 -19.36 14.01 -12.21
N LEU A 13 -18.82 14.80 -11.29
CA LEU A 13 -18.07 14.22 -10.17
C LEU A 13 -18.95 13.32 -9.28
N LYS A 14 -20.14 13.76 -8.93
CA LYS A 14 -21.01 13.03 -7.98
C LYS A 14 -21.87 11.96 -8.64
N ASP A 15 -22.34 12.21 -9.83
CA ASP A 15 -23.27 11.35 -10.55
C ASP A 15 -22.63 10.51 -11.65
N GLY A 16 -21.37 10.78 -11.95
CA GLY A 16 -20.61 10.05 -12.96
C GLY A 16 -20.21 8.65 -12.52
N LYS A 17 -19.63 7.93 -13.46
CA LYS A 17 -19.15 6.56 -13.25
C LYS A 17 -17.80 6.38 -13.93
N GLY A 18 -16.94 5.62 -13.27
CA GLY A 18 -15.63 5.30 -13.80
C GLY A 18 -15.33 3.82 -13.79
N SER A 19 -14.27 3.48 -14.51
CA SER A 19 -13.68 2.15 -14.46
C SER A 19 -12.18 2.26 -14.58
N VAL A 20 -11.49 1.30 -14.00
CA VAL A 20 -10.03 1.22 -14.03
C VAL A 20 -9.61 -0.15 -14.55
N SER A 21 -8.55 -0.16 -15.34
CA SER A 21 -8.01 -1.38 -15.95
C SER A 21 -6.48 -1.38 -15.84
N SER A 22 -5.89 -2.55 -15.73
CA SER A 22 -4.44 -2.72 -15.75
C SER A 22 -4.03 -3.60 -16.92
N ALA A 23 -2.80 -3.39 -17.40
CA ALA A 23 -2.27 -4.17 -18.53
C ALA A 23 -2.23 -5.67 -18.24
N SER A 24 -2.06 -6.07 -16.97
CA SER A 24 -2.09 -7.47 -16.55
C SER A 24 -3.47 -8.12 -16.64
N GLY A 25 -4.54 -7.32 -16.74
CA GLY A 25 -5.92 -7.81 -16.71
C GLY A 25 -6.46 -8.08 -15.31
N VAL A 26 -5.66 -7.91 -14.26
CA VAL A 26 -6.13 -8.09 -12.87
C VAL A 26 -7.22 -7.10 -12.53
N LEU A 27 -7.06 -5.85 -12.97
CA LEU A 27 -8.15 -4.88 -13.01
C LEU A 27 -8.67 -4.85 -14.45
N ALA A 28 -9.93 -5.16 -14.64
CA ALA A 28 -10.55 -5.26 -15.96
C ALA A 28 -11.89 -4.53 -15.94
N ASN A 29 -11.89 -3.27 -16.35
CA ASN A 29 -13.06 -2.39 -16.30
C ASN A 29 -13.70 -2.38 -14.89
N THR A 30 -12.87 -2.37 -13.88
CA THR A 30 -13.30 -2.44 -12.48
C THR A 30 -13.95 -1.11 -12.12
N PRO A 31 -15.23 -1.11 -11.69
CA PRO A 31 -15.95 0.13 -11.45
C PRO A 31 -15.47 0.87 -10.21
N TYR A 32 -15.50 2.19 -10.28
CA TYR A 32 -15.34 3.06 -9.14
C TYR A 32 -16.21 4.30 -9.33
N SER A 33 -16.53 4.99 -8.24
CA SER A 33 -17.42 6.14 -8.27
C SER A 33 -17.14 7.09 -7.11
N PHE A 34 -17.86 8.21 -7.06
CA PHE A 34 -17.80 9.11 -5.92
C PHE A 34 -18.11 8.38 -4.60
N THR A 35 -19.16 7.54 -4.60
CA THR A 35 -19.59 6.84 -3.37
C THR A 35 -18.62 5.73 -2.94
N THR A 36 -17.94 5.06 -3.88
CA THR A 36 -16.90 4.08 -3.50
C THR A 36 -15.65 4.73 -2.98
N ARG A 37 -15.41 6.00 -3.30
CA ARG A 37 -14.23 6.74 -2.88
C ARG A 37 -14.45 7.53 -1.59
N PHE A 38 -15.56 8.26 -1.49
CA PHE A 38 -15.81 9.22 -0.40
C PHE A 38 -16.90 8.79 0.56
N GLU A 39 -17.61 7.71 0.27
CA GLU A 39 -18.66 7.15 1.12
C GLU A 39 -18.38 5.65 1.35
N ASN A 40 -19.34 4.93 1.92
CA ASN A 40 -19.15 3.53 2.31
C ASN A 40 -19.72 2.52 1.31
N THR A 41 -19.92 2.91 0.06
CA THR A 41 -20.37 1.98 -0.98
C THR A 41 -19.27 0.96 -1.27
N PRO A 42 -19.56 -0.36 -1.26
CA PRO A 42 -18.59 -1.37 -1.61
C PRO A 42 -18.06 -1.21 -3.03
N GLY A 43 -16.76 -1.40 -3.20
CA GLY A 43 -16.08 -1.27 -4.47
C GLY A 43 -14.67 -0.74 -4.27
N THR A 44 -13.91 -0.62 -5.36
CA THR A 44 -12.56 -0.11 -5.26
C THR A 44 -12.51 1.42 -5.38
N ASN A 45 -11.37 1.98 -5.02
CA ASN A 45 -11.07 3.40 -5.15
C ASN A 45 -9.55 3.58 -5.25
N PRO A 46 -9.08 4.75 -5.71
CA PRO A 46 -7.65 5.01 -5.86
C PRO A 46 -6.86 4.83 -4.57
N GLU A 47 -7.41 5.25 -3.44
CA GLU A 47 -6.73 5.21 -2.15
C GLU A 47 -6.50 3.77 -1.69
N GLU A 48 -7.49 2.90 -1.86
CA GLU A 48 -7.37 1.47 -1.56
C GLU A 48 -6.32 0.80 -2.46
N LEU A 49 -6.27 1.15 -3.75
CA LEU A 49 -5.28 0.63 -4.68
C LEU A 49 -3.85 1.06 -4.30
N ILE A 50 -3.67 2.30 -3.84
CA ILE A 50 -2.39 2.78 -3.33
C ILE A 50 -1.99 2.01 -2.07
N ALA A 51 -2.93 1.79 -1.15
CA ALA A 51 -2.68 1.03 0.07
C ALA A 51 -2.27 -0.41 -0.26
N ALA A 52 -2.94 -1.06 -1.21
CA ALA A 52 -2.59 -2.40 -1.66
C ALA A 52 -1.17 -2.43 -2.28
N ALA A 53 -0.84 -1.45 -3.12
CA ALA A 53 0.49 -1.32 -3.70
C ALA A 53 1.55 -1.14 -2.62
N HIS A 54 1.28 -0.31 -1.61
CA HIS A 54 2.22 -0.04 -0.53
C HIS A 54 2.46 -1.30 0.33
N ALA A 55 1.39 -2.00 0.71
CA ALA A 55 1.50 -3.24 1.47
C ALA A 55 2.34 -4.29 0.73
N ALA A 56 2.09 -4.47 -0.57
CA ALA A 56 2.82 -5.43 -1.39
C ALA A 56 4.30 -5.05 -1.55
N CYS A 57 4.56 -3.78 -1.87
CA CYS A 57 5.92 -3.26 -2.05
C CYS A 57 6.74 -3.39 -0.76
N PHE A 58 6.17 -2.98 0.37
CA PHE A 58 6.81 -3.07 1.67
C PHE A 58 7.14 -4.54 2.03
N SER A 59 6.19 -5.45 1.85
CA SER A 59 6.40 -6.87 2.18
C SER A 59 7.58 -7.47 1.42
N MET A 60 7.69 -7.17 0.13
CA MET A 60 8.84 -7.63 -0.68
C MET A 60 10.13 -6.94 -0.25
N ALA A 61 10.09 -5.66 0.06
CA ALA A 61 11.27 -4.92 0.54
C ALA A 61 11.77 -5.51 1.85
N LEU A 62 10.86 -5.84 2.77
CA LEU A 62 11.23 -6.48 4.04
C LEU A 62 11.85 -7.86 3.80
N SER A 63 11.28 -8.66 2.90
CA SER A 63 11.86 -9.94 2.53
C SER A 63 13.29 -9.78 2.01
N GLY A 64 13.53 -8.77 1.18
CA GLY A 64 14.87 -8.45 0.67
C GLY A 64 15.84 -8.03 1.78
N GLN A 65 15.39 -7.21 2.72
CA GLN A 65 16.22 -6.78 3.86
C GLN A 65 16.57 -7.96 4.76
N LEU A 66 15.63 -8.85 5.03
CA LEU A 66 15.87 -10.07 5.79
C LEU A 66 16.87 -10.97 5.09
N GLY A 67 16.74 -11.12 3.77
CA GLY A 67 17.68 -11.89 2.95
C GLY A 67 19.12 -11.38 3.05
N GLY A 68 19.30 -10.07 3.12
CA GLY A 68 20.59 -9.44 3.35
C GLY A 68 21.21 -9.77 4.71
N ALA A 69 20.41 -10.19 5.68
CA ALA A 69 20.84 -10.66 6.99
C ALA A 69 20.84 -12.20 7.10
N ASN A 70 20.76 -12.90 5.99
CA ASN A 70 20.67 -14.36 5.90
C ASN A 70 19.45 -14.95 6.63
N LEU A 71 18.35 -14.21 6.64
CA LEU A 71 17.08 -14.62 7.22
C LEU A 71 16.04 -14.79 6.13
N THR A 72 15.18 -15.79 6.30
CA THR A 72 14.07 -16.03 5.37
C THR A 72 12.78 -16.09 6.16
N ALA A 73 11.84 -15.23 5.84
CA ALA A 73 10.52 -15.25 6.45
C ALA A 73 9.71 -16.44 5.90
N SER A 74 9.00 -17.13 6.78
CA SER A 74 7.96 -18.06 6.33
C SER A 74 6.71 -17.30 5.90
N SER A 75 6.42 -16.15 6.51
CA SER A 75 5.39 -15.23 6.03
C SER A 75 5.67 -13.80 6.50
N ILE A 76 5.20 -12.84 5.72
CA ILE A 76 5.12 -11.43 6.08
C ILE A 76 3.70 -10.98 5.75
N GLU A 77 2.98 -10.56 6.77
CA GLU A 77 1.63 -10.05 6.62
C GLU A 77 1.64 -8.55 6.87
N THR A 78 1.23 -7.78 5.89
CA THR A 78 1.23 -6.31 5.97
C THR A 78 -0.16 -5.78 5.67
N SER A 79 -0.66 -4.94 6.57
CA SER A 79 -1.87 -4.15 6.36
C SER A 79 -1.47 -2.68 6.28
N ALA A 80 -1.87 -2.00 5.23
CA ALA A 80 -1.61 -0.57 5.05
C ALA A 80 -2.92 0.20 5.21
N THR A 81 -2.93 1.16 6.13
CA THR A 81 -4.05 2.07 6.33
C THR A 81 -3.65 3.45 5.84
N LEU A 82 -4.27 3.88 4.75
CA LEU A 82 -4.03 5.17 4.13
C LEU A 82 -5.08 6.17 4.60
N THR A 83 -4.62 7.35 5.01
CA THR A 83 -5.49 8.43 5.45
C THR A 83 -5.49 9.54 4.40
N MET A 84 -6.68 9.94 3.97
CA MET A 84 -6.89 11.06 3.08
C MET A 84 -7.73 12.12 3.80
N GLU A 85 -7.26 13.36 3.78
CA GLU A 85 -7.91 14.47 4.47
C GLU A 85 -8.14 15.64 3.53
N LYS A 86 -9.21 16.38 3.76
CA LYS A 86 -9.45 17.63 3.04
C LYS A 86 -8.73 18.76 3.76
N LEU A 87 -7.65 19.22 3.17
CA LEU A 87 -6.87 20.36 3.65
C LEU A 87 -7.25 21.61 2.86
N ASP A 88 -6.71 22.77 3.25
CA ASP A 88 -6.92 24.01 2.51
C ASP A 88 -6.46 23.91 1.05
N SER A 89 -5.44 23.11 0.79
CA SER A 89 -4.90 22.83 -0.55
C SER A 89 -5.74 21.82 -1.35
N GLY A 90 -6.74 21.17 -0.74
CA GLY A 90 -7.59 20.15 -1.34
C GLY A 90 -7.42 18.78 -0.70
N TRP A 91 -8.01 17.77 -1.30
CA TRP A 91 -7.91 16.40 -0.83
C TRP A 91 -6.45 15.92 -0.90
N THR A 92 -5.94 15.43 0.23
CA THR A 92 -4.52 15.11 0.38
C THR A 92 -4.36 13.78 1.12
N ILE A 93 -3.52 12.91 0.57
CA ILE A 93 -3.08 11.70 1.28
C ILE A 93 -2.03 12.15 2.28
N THR A 94 -2.37 12.12 3.57
CA THR A 94 -1.54 12.69 4.63
C THR A 94 -0.69 11.66 5.36
N ALA A 95 -1.15 10.43 5.44
CA ALA A 95 -0.45 9.40 6.20
C ALA A 95 -0.73 8.00 5.65
N VAL A 96 0.22 7.10 5.85
CA VAL A 96 0.01 5.65 5.70
C VAL A 96 0.61 4.99 6.94
N HIS A 97 -0.18 4.14 7.59
CA HIS A 97 0.30 3.31 8.68
C HIS A 97 0.43 1.86 8.21
N LEU A 98 1.59 1.25 8.44
CA LEU A 98 1.88 -0.14 8.11
C LEU A 98 1.85 -0.99 9.37
N ASP A 99 0.92 -1.93 9.44
CA ASP A 99 0.88 -2.97 10.45
C ASP A 99 1.49 -4.24 9.88
N VAL A 100 2.55 -4.73 10.49
CA VAL A 100 3.37 -5.81 9.95
C VAL A 100 3.52 -6.92 10.96
N VAL A 101 3.24 -8.14 10.56
CA VAL A 101 3.54 -9.35 11.34
C VAL A 101 4.46 -10.23 10.50
N GLY A 102 5.65 -10.49 11.01
CA GLY A 102 6.63 -11.36 10.37
C GLY A 102 6.82 -12.66 11.15
N HIS A 103 6.76 -13.77 10.44
CA HIS A 103 7.14 -15.09 10.95
C HIS A 103 8.49 -15.43 10.35
N VAL A 104 9.56 -15.21 11.12
CA VAL A 104 10.94 -15.28 10.59
C VAL A 104 11.76 -16.20 11.51
N PRO A 105 11.92 -17.47 11.15
CA PRO A 105 12.74 -18.38 11.93
C PRO A 105 14.18 -17.86 12.12
N ASN A 106 14.71 -18.04 13.29
CA ASN A 106 16.07 -17.66 13.69
C ASN A 106 16.34 -16.15 13.75
N ALA A 107 15.32 -15.30 13.60
CA ALA A 107 15.49 -13.87 13.76
C ALA A 107 15.31 -13.44 15.22
N ASP A 108 16.14 -12.49 15.66
CA ASP A 108 15.87 -11.78 16.91
C ASP A 108 15.09 -10.49 16.63
N GLN A 109 14.51 -9.91 17.66
CA GLN A 109 13.67 -8.72 17.55
C GLN A 109 14.45 -7.52 16.97
N ALA A 110 15.71 -7.35 17.37
CA ALA A 110 16.51 -6.23 16.89
C ALA A 110 16.82 -6.31 15.41
N ALA A 111 17.17 -7.50 14.90
CA ALA A 111 17.44 -7.72 13.49
C ALA A 111 16.17 -7.54 12.65
N PHE A 112 15.04 -8.04 13.13
CA PHE A 112 13.75 -7.86 12.46
C PHE A 112 13.34 -6.38 12.41
N GLN A 113 13.44 -5.68 13.53
CA GLN A 113 13.06 -4.27 13.61
C GLN A 113 13.91 -3.41 12.67
N LYS A 114 15.22 -3.67 12.62
CA LYS A 114 16.12 -2.97 11.71
C LYS A 114 15.75 -3.22 10.24
N ALA A 115 15.50 -4.46 9.88
CA ALA A 115 15.08 -4.81 8.53
C ALA A 115 13.75 -4.12 8.17
N ALA A 116 12.79 -4.10 9.09
CA ALA A 116 11.50 -3.45 8.89
C ALA A 116 11.65 -1.93 8.72
N GLU A 117 12.47 -1.27 9.52
CA GLU A 117 12.74 0.16 9.37
C GLU A 117 13.40 0.50 8.03
N ASN A 118 14.37 -0.30 7.60
CA ASN A 118 15.01 -0.13 6.30
C ASN A 118 14.01 -0.33 5.15
N ALA A 119 13.14 -1.31 5.26
CA ALA A 119 12.09 -1.55 4.27
C ALA A 119 11.07 -0.41 4.22
N LYS A 120 10.69 0.14 5.39
CA LYS A 120 9.75 1.27 5.47
C LYS A 120 10.27 2.48 4.71
N SER A 121 11.53 2.84 4.88
CA SER A 121 12.12 4.00 4.21
C SER A 121 12.57 3.71 2.78
N GLY A 122 12.93 2.47 2.46
CA GLY A 122 13.53 2.10 1.18
C GLY A 122 12.55 1.57 0.13
N CYS A 123 11.37 1.14 0.53
CA CYS A 123 10.34 0.67 -0.39
C CYS A 123 10.01 1.75 -1.43
N PRO A 124 10.02 1.45 -2.74
CA PRO A 124 9.75 2.47 -3.76
C PRO A 124 8.43 3.22 -3.60
N VAL A 125 7.38 2.57 -3.12
CA VAL A 125 6.10 3.25 -2.88
C VAL A 125 6.22 4.22 -1.70
N SER A 126 6.92 3.84 -0.62
CA SER A 126 7.22 4.77 0.48
C SER A 126 7.96 6.02 0.00
N LYS A 127 8.91 5.84 -0.90
CA LYS A 127 9.70 6.94 -1.46
C LYS A 127 8.89 7.83 -2.40
N LEU A 128 7.88 7.27 -3.07
CA LEU A 128 6.99 8.01 -3.96
C LEU A 128 6.05 8.93 -3.19
N LEU A 129 5.52 8.48 -2.05
CA LEU A 129 4.46 9.15 -1.32
C LEU A 129 5.01 10.31 -0.48
N LYS A 130 4.39 11.48 -0.59
CA LYS A 130 4.65 12.63 0.30
C LYS A 130 3.76 12.55 1.54
N ALA A 131 3.64 11.37 2.13
CA ALA A 131 2.82 11.14 3.29
C ALA A 131 3.69 10.81 4.48
N ASN A 132 3.17 11.01 5.69
CA ASN A 132 3.82 10.53 6.90
C ASN A 132 3.61 9.02 6.99
N ILE A 133 4.70 8.25 6.96
CA ILE A 133 4.65 6.79 7.00
C ILE A 133 5.07 6.32 8.38
N THR A 134 4.16 5.64 9.07
CA THR A 134 4.39 5.05 10.38
C THR A 134 4.28 3.52 10.28
N MET A 135 4.78 2.82 11.28
CA MET A 135 4.78 1.37 11.24
C MET A 135 4.71 0.79 12.65
N THR A 136 3.99 -0.30 12.78
CA THR A 136 4.06 -1.22 13.90
C THR A 136 4.50 -2.56 13.34
N ALA A 137 5.68 -3.03 13.72
CA ALA A 137 6.25 -4.26 13.21
C ALA A 137 6.40 -5.25 14.34
N LYS A 138 5.79 -6.42 14.18
CA LYS A 138 5.78 -7.49 15.17
C LYS A 138 6.43 -8.74 14.58
N LEU A 139 7.42 -9.25 15.30
CA LEU A 139 8.03 -10.54 15.00
C LEU A 139 7.31 -11.63 15.78
N GLU A 140 6.84 -12.64 15.08
CA GLU A 140 6.33 -13.88 15.66
C GLU A 140 7.15 -15.04 15.13
N GLY A 141 7.58 -15.87 16.04
CA GLY A 141 8.38 -17.07 15.84
C GLY A 141 8.65 -17.55 14.47
#